data_85210d4adc55eaced75ba6dd605c9e50
#
_entry.id   85210d4adc55eaced75ba6dd605c9e50
#
_cell.length_a   1.000
_cell.length_b   1.000
_cell.length_c   1.000
_cell.angle_alpha   90.00
_cell.angle_beta   90.00
_cell.angle_gamma   90.00
#
_symmetry.space_group_name_H-M   'P 1'
#
loop_
_entity.id
_entity.type
_entity.pdbx_description
1 polymer ?
#
loop_
_entity_poly.entity_id
_entity_poly.type
_entity_poly.pdbx_seq_one_letter_code
_entity_poly.pdbx_strand_id
1 'polypeptide(L)'
;MTTSKNCIKVASYNVNGVLNPIKRSKITSKMKKEGVGVILLQETHLTEKEHAKLTRNGYNQIFSASYKSGRRRGVAILISGKISFEKISVTGDKEGRYIMVKGKLEGEVVTFFNIYAPPGSDWKFYRQMFDLMTLEAEGILIAGGQRTRD
;
A
#
# COMPACT_ATOMS: atom_id res chain seq x y z
N MET A 1 -34.71 -6.73 -9.06
CA MET A 1 -33.47 -7.53 -9.09
C MET A 1 -32.28 -6.70 -8.64
N THR A 2 -31.72 -7.09 -7.55
CA THR A 2 -30.58 -6.38 -7.01
C THR A 2 -29.31 -6.87 -7.65
N THR A 3 -28.62 -6.01 -8.36
CA THR A 3 -27.25 -6.27 -8.76
C THR A 3 -26.39 -6.14 -7.51
N SER A 4 -25.74 -7.22 -7.12
CA SER A 4 -24.77 -7.16 -6.05
C SER A 4 -23.66 -6.19 -6.47
N LYS A 5 -23.46 -5.14 -5.70
CA LYS A 5 -22.28 -4.32 -5.87
C LYS A 5 -21.07 -5.19 -5.51
N ASN A 6 -20.13 -5.28 -6.43
CA ASN A 6 -18.89 -5.98 -6.18
C ASN A 6 -18.15 -5.28 -5.05
N CYS A 7 -18.04 -5.95 -3.92
CA CYS A 7 -17.22 -5.47 -2.82
C CYS A 7 -15.76 -5.70 -3.16
N ILE A 8 -14.95 -4.65 -3.03
CA ILE A 8 -13.51 -4.76 -3.19
C ILE A 8 -12.89 -5.03 -1.83
N LYS A 9 -12.18 -6.15 -1.71
CA LYS A 9 -11.47 -6.48 -0.48
C LYS A 9 -10.14 -5.76 -0.45
N VAL A 10 -9.84 -5.13 0.68
CA VAL A 10 -8.57 -4.47 0.95
C VAL A 10 -7.90 -5.20 2.10
N ALA A 11 -6.64 -5.54 1.95
CA ALA A 11 -5.84 -6.17 3.00
C ALA A 11 -4.64 -5.30 3.35
N SER A 12 -4.30 -5.24 4.62
CA SER A 12 -3.10 -4.58 5.12
C SER A 12 -2.24 -5.62 5.81
N TYR A 13 -0.95 -5.69 5.46
CA TYR A 13 -0.08 -6.74 5.95
C TYR A 13 1.36 -6.27 6.09
N ASN A 14 1.94 -6.47 7.27
CA ASN A 14 3.36 -6.26 7.49
C ASN A 14 4.11 -7.52 7.05
N VAL A 15 4.94 -7.40 6.03
CA VAL A 15 5.60 -8.56 5.42
C VAL A 15 6.98 -8.86 5.98
N ASN A 16 7.53 -7.95 6.80
CA ASN A 16 8.85 -8.12 7.39
C ASN A 16 9.91 -8.56 6.37
N GLY A 17 9.98 -7.84 5.27
CA GLY A 17 10.91 -8.10 4.18
C GLY A 17 10.40 -9.11 3.17
N VAL A 18 10.42 -8.74 1.89
CA VAL A 18 9.97 -9.61 0.79
C VAL A 18 11.00 -9.66 -0.34
N LEU A 19 12.28 -9.56 0.00
CA LEU A 19 13.34 -9.73 -0.99
C LEU A 19 13.38 -11.17 -1.52
N ASN A 20 13.00 -12.15 -0.70
CA ASN A 20 12.93 -13.55 -1.10
C ASN A 20 11.79 -13.76 -2.12
N PRO A 21 12.10 -14.25 -3.34
CA PRO A 21 11.08 -14.43 -4.38
C PRO A 21 9.97 -15.42 -4.00
N ILE A 22 10.30 -16.46 -3.24
CA ILE A 22 9.33 -17.47 -2.81
C ILE A 22 8.32 -16.84 -1.87
N LYS A 23 8.79 -16.02 -0.91
CA LYS A 23 7.92 -15.33 0.03
C LYS A 23 7.00 -14.35 -0.68
N ARG A 24 7.53 -13.57 -1.63
CA ARG A 24 6.72 -12.64 -2.44
C ARG A 24 5.58 -13.36 -3.16
N SER A 25 5.95 -14.44 -3.83
CA SER A 25 4.97 -15.22 -4.60
C SER A 25 3.89 -15.81 -3.71
N LYS A 26 4.27 -16.32 -2.54
CA LYS A 26 3.29 -16.88 -1.58
C LYS A 26 2.30 -15.83 -1.10
N ILE A 27 2.77 -14.63 -0.81
CA ILE A 27 1.92 -13.53 -0.33
C ILE A 27 0.90 -13.14 -1.39
N THR A 28 1.36 -12.84 -2.61
CA THR A 28 0.46 -12.40 -3.68
C THR A 28 -0.47 -13.52 -4.12
N SER A 29 0.01 -14.77 -4.14
CA SER A 29 -0.81 -15.92 -4.47
C SER A 29 -1.93 -16.12 -3.46
N LYS A 30 -1.61 -16.03 -2.16
CA LYS A 30 -2.61 -16.15 -1.10
C LYS A 30 -3.65 -15.03 -1.19
N MET A 31 -3.20 -13.80 -1.39
CA MET A 31 -4.11 -12.66 -1.51
C MET A 31 -5.05 -12.80 -2.70
N LYS A 32 -4.52 -13.24 -3.84
CA LYS A 32 -5.33 -13.52 -5.02
C LYS A 32 -6.37 -14.59 -4.75
N LYS A 33 -5.97 -15.67 -4.08
CA LYS A 33 -6.86 -16.79 -3.74
C LYS A 33 -8.01 -16.34 -2.84
N GLU A 34 -7.74 -15.38 -1.94
CA GLU A 34 -8.74 -14.82 -1.05
C GLU A 34 -9.55 -13.69 -1.69
N GLY A 35 -9.29 -13.37 -2.94
CA GLY A 35 -10.03 -12.35 -3.68
C GLY A 35 -9.71 -10.91 -3.26
N VAL A 36 -8.50 -10.67 -2.73
CA VAL A 36 -8.09 -9.34 -2.32
C VAL A 36 -7.81 -8.48 -3.55
N GLY A 37 -8.47 -7.33 -3.65
CA GLY A 37 -8.32 -6.41 -4.77
C GLY A 37 -7.22 -5.38 -4.57
N VAL A 38 -6.99 -4.95 -3.33
CA VAL A 38 -5.97 -3.96 -3.01
C VAL A 38 -5.19 -4.45 -1.79
N ILE A 39 -3.86 -4.43 -1.90
CA ILE A 39 -2.98 -4.88 -0.82
C ILE A 39 -2.11 -3.71 -0.37
N LEU A 40 -2.14 -3.42 0.92
CA LEU A 40 -1.26 -2.44 1.56
C LEU A 40 -0.17 -3.21 2.31
N LEU A 41 1.06 -3.10 1.85
CA LEU A 41 2.20 -3.82 2.44
C LEU A 41 3.10 -2.86 3.22
N GLN A 42 3.53 -3.27 4.40
CA GLN A 42 4.49 -2.52 5.21
C GLN A 42 5.76 -3.37 5.41
N GLU A 43 6.88 -2.71 5.63
CA GLU A 43 8.20 -3.31 5.81
C GLU A 43 8.58 -4.23 4.65
N THR A 44 8.46 -3.70 3.44
CA THR A 44 8.84 -4.47 2.24
C THR A 44 10.33 -4.74 2.15
N HIS A 45 11.16 -3.85 2.71
CA HIS A 45 12.63 -3.93 2.67
C HIS A 45 13.18 -4.00 1.23
N LEU A 46 12.49 -3.34 0.31
CA LEU A 46 12.87 -3.32 -1.10
C LEU A 46 13.34 -1.94 -1.53
N THR A 47 14.26 -1.92 -2.47
CA THR A 47 14.61 -0.68 -3.18
C THR A 47 13.48 -0.31 -4.14
N GLU A 48 13.53 0.91 -4.67
CA GLU A 48 12.53 1.38 -5.62
C GLU A 48 12.41 0.43 -6.82
N LYS A 49 13.52 0.02 -7.38
CA LYS A 49 13.53 -0.91 -8.53
C LYS A 49 13.01 -2.30 -8.17
N GLU A 50 13.30 -2.75 -6.97
CA GLU A 50 12.89 -4.08 -6.53
C GLU A 50 11.38 -4.19 -6.30
N HIS A 51 10.71 -3.08 -6.00
CA HIS A 51 9.27 -3.08 -5.80
C HIS A 51 8.49 -3.58 -7.02
N ALA A 52 9.02 -3.37 -8.23
CA ALA A 52 8.37 -3.87 -9.44
C ALA A 52 8.22 -5.40 -9.45
N LYS A 53 9.05 -6.11 -8.69
CA LYS A 53 8.99 -7.57 -8.55
C LYS A 53 7.74 -8.05 -7.84
N LEU A 54 7.00 -7.15 -7.17
CA LEU A 54 5.75 -7.48 -6.51
C LEU A 54 4.57 -7.56 -7.48
N THR A 55 4.71 -7.11 -8.71
CA THR A 55 3.65 -7.17 -9.73
C THR A 55 3.54 -8.57 -10.29
N ARG A 56 2.91 -9.47 -9.52
CA ARG A 56 2.73 -10.87 -9.86
C ARG A 56 1.33 -11.34 -9.49
N ASN A 57 0.98 -12.51 -9.97
CA ASN A 57 -0.27 -13.19 -9.61
C ASN A 57 -1.52 -12.31 -9.80
N GLY A 58 -1.52 -11.50 -10.88
CA GLY A 58 -2.67 -10.67 -11.21
C GLY A 58 -2.66 -9.27 -10.60
N TYR A 59 -1.68 -8.94 -9.75
CA TYR A 59 -1.49 -7.58 -9.23
C TYR A 59 -0.53 -6.86 -10.16
N ASN A 60 -1.06 -6.07 -11.08
CA ASN A 60 -0.27 -5.45 -12.14
C ASN A 60 0.00 -3.96 -11.96
N GLN A 61 -0.56 -3.33 -10.93
CA GLN A 61 -0.23 -1.96 -10.56
C GLN A 61 0.41 -1.95 -9.17
N ILE A 62 1.51 -1.22 -9.06
CA ILE A 62 2.20 -1.04 -7.78
C ILE A 62 2.60 0.42 -7.61
N PHE A 63 2.38 0.91 -6.39
CA PHE A 63 2.84 2.22 -5.94
C PHE A 63 3.65 2.00 -4.67
N SER A 64 4.83 2.56 -4.58
CA SER A 64 5.72 2.27 -3.47
C SER A 64 6.53 3.47 -3.03
N ALA A 65 6.99 3.40 -1.78
CA ALA A 65 7.96 4.33 -1.22
C ALA A 65 9.02 3.53 -0.50
N SER A 66 10.27 3.75 -0.87
CA SER A 66 11.42 3.00 -0.34
C SER A 66 12.24 3.88 0.60
N TYR A 67 12.94 3.22 1.54
CA TYR A 67 13.93 3.91 2.36
C TYR A 67 15.19 4.14 1.53
N LYS A 68 15.55 5.41 1.40
CA LYS A 68 16.65 5.83 0.55
C LYS A 68 18.01 5.27 0.98
N SER A 69 18.20 5.05 2.26
CA SER A 69 19.50 4.67 2.85
C SER A 69 19.68 3.17 3.09
N GLY A 70 18.84 2.32 2.53
CA GLY A 70 19.01 0.88 2.67
C GLY A 70 17.75 0.06 2.49
N ARG A 71 17.90 -1.25 2.69
CA ARG A 71 16.80 -2.21 2.60
C ARG A 71 16.12 -2.38 3.95
N ARG A 72 15.54 -1.29 4.45
CA ARG A 72 14.71 -1.26 5.65
C ARG A 72 13.41 -0.56 5.28
N ARG A 73 12.41 -0.67 6.15
CA ARG A 73 11.15 0.03 5.94
C ARG A 73 10.56 -0.29 4.56
N GLY A 74 9.93 0.66 3.93
CA GLY A 74 9.32 0.48 2.62
C GLY A 74 7.85 0.11 2.72
N VAL A 75 7.05 0.79 1.93
CA VAL A 75 5.60 0.55 1.86
C VAL A 75 5.19 0.42 0.41
N ALA A 76 4.17 -0.38 0.17
CA ALA A 76 3.67 -0.59 -1.19
C ALA A 76 2.17 -0.76 -1.19
N ILE A 77 1.55 -0.36 -2.29
CA ILE A 77 0.14 -0.59 -2.57
C ILE A 77 0.07 -1.36 -3.88
N LEU A 78 -0.53 -2.54 -3.84
CA LEU A 78 -0.74 -3.39 -5.02
C LEU A 78 -2.22 -3.38 -5.38
N ILE A 79 -2.53 -3.24 -6.66
CA ILE A 79 -3.90 -3.24 -7.14
C ILE A 79 -4.07 -4.34 -8.18
N SER A 80 -5.11 -5.14 -8.01
CA SER A 80 -5.44 -6.23 -8.92
C SER A 80 -5.80 -5.71 -10.30
N GLY A 81 -5.37 -6.41 -11.35
CA GLY A 81 -5.74 -6.11 -12.71
C GLY A 81 -7.20 -6.33 -13.02
N LYS A 82 -7.95 -6.99 -12.13
CA LYS A 82 -9.40 -7.17 -12.28
C LYS A 82 -10.19 -5.94 -11.88
N ILE A 83 -9.51 -4.94 -11.29
CA ILE A 83 -10.14 -3.71 -10.81
C ILE A 83 -9.70 -2.57 -11.72
N SER A 84 -10.67 -1.72 -12.08
CA SER A 84 -10.36 -0.49 -12.81
C SER A 84 -9.86 0.55 -11.82
N PHE A 85 -8.58 0.90 -11.91
CA PHE A 85 -7.99 1.96 -11.10
C PHE A 85 -7.19 2.91 -11.98
N GLU A 86 -7.54 4.18 -11.90
CA GLU A 86 -6.91 5.23 -12.67
C GLU A 86 -6.23 6.21 -11.70
N LYS A 87 -4.91 6.20 -11.69
CA LYS A 87 -4.12 7.04 -10.80
C LYS A 87 -4.30 8.52 -11.11
N ILE A 88 -4.50 9.33 -10.08
CA ILE A 88 -4.51 10.80 -10.17
C ILE A 88 -3.19 11.36 -9.65
N SER A 89 -2.77 10.95 -8.45
CA SER A 89 -1.51 11.42 -7.87
C SER A 89 -0.92 10.41 -6.89
N VAL A 90 0.39 10.47 -6.71
CA VAL A 90 1.14 9.63 -5.77
C VAL A 90 2.07 10.51 -4.97
N THR A 91 2.02 10.38 -3.65
CA THR A 91 2.94 11.06 -2.73
C THR A 91 3.62 10.01 -1.87
N GLY A 92 4.92 9.83 -2.05
CA GLY A 92 5.70 8.85 -1.31
C GLY A 92 6.73 9.50 -0.41
N ASP A 93 6.94 8.91 0.76
CA ASP A 93 7.94 9.34 1.73
C ASP A 93 9.33 8.82 1.34
N LYS A 94 10.32 9.71 1.31
CA LYS A 94 11.72 9.33 1.03
C LYS A 94 12.32 8.44 2.11
N GLU A 95 11.70 8.40 3.28
CA GLU A 95 12.12 7.55 4.39
C GLU A 95 11.39 6.20 4.39
N GLY A 96 10.55 5.93 3.38
CA GLY A 96 9.86 4.65 3.24
C GLY A 96 8.82 4.35 4.31
N ARG A 97 8.22 5.39 4.93
CA ARG A 97 7.26 5.24 6.02
C ARG A 97 5.82 5.36 5.58
N TYR A 98 5.56 6.02 4.46
CA TYR A 98 4.18 6.16 3.97
C TYR A 98 4.13 6.35 2.48
N ILE A 99 2.97 6.03 1.92
CA ILE A 99 2.61 6.36 0.55
C ILE A 99 1.13 6.68 0.49
N MET A 100 0.79 7.75 -0.22
CA MET A 100 -0.59 8.15 -0.48
C MET A 100 -0.84 8.11 -1.98
N VAL A 101 -1.87 7.41 -2.38
CA VAL A 101 -2.25 7.28 -3.79
C VAL A 101 -3.71 7.70 -3.94
N LYS A 102 -3.94 8.70 -4.78
CA LYS A 102 -5.29 9.13 -5.15
C LYS A 102 -5.61 8.63 -6.54
N GLY A 103 -6.84 8.22 -6.76
CA GLY A 103 -7.27 7.76 -8.06
C GLY A 103 -8.76 7.50 -8.11
N LYS A 104 -9.19 7.03 -9.28
CA LYS A 104 -10.58 6.58 -9.47
C LYS A 104 -10.60 5.07 -9.42
N LEU A 105 -11.26 4.52 -8.43
CA LEU A 105 -11.45 3.09 -8.25
C LEU A 105 -12.88 2.75 -8.67
N GLU A 106 -13.01 2.00 -9.76
CA GLU A 106 -14.33 1.70 -10.34
C GLU A 106 -15.18 2.96 -10.50
N GLY A 107 -14.55 4.05 -10.97
CA GLY A 107 -15.22 5.32 -11.24
C GLY A 107 -15.38 6.25 -10.04
N GLU A 108 -15.05 5.82 -8.83
CA GLU A 108 -15.15 6.65 -7.64
C GLU A 108 -13.80 7.16 -7.18
N VAL A 109 -13.72 8.41 -6.76
CA VAL A 109 -12.49 8.98 -6.23
C VAL A 109 -12.18 8.37 -4.87
N VAL A 110 -10.99 7.79 -4.75
CA VAL A 110 -10.49 7.20 -3.51
C VAL A 110 -9.07 7.68 -3.24
N THR A 111 -8.72 7.69 -1.95
CA THR A 111 -7.35 7.91 -1.50
C THR A 111 -6.93 6.72 -0.67
N PHE A 112 -5.87 6.04 -1.11
CA PHE A 112 -5.23 4.98 -0.33
C PHE A 112 -4.06 5.60 0.43
N PHE A 113 -3.98 5.33 1.72
CA PHE A 113 -2.89 5.80 2.55
C PHE A 113 -2.32 4.64 3.35
N ASN A 114 -1.07 4.28 3.04
CA ASN A 114 -0.38 3.16 3.66
C ASN A 114 0.76 3.70 4.52
N ILE A 115 0.74 3.40 5.82
CA ILE A 115 1.64 3.97 6.81
C ILE A 115 2.39 2.87 7.54
N TYR A 116 3.70 3.05 7.68
CA TYR A 116 4.54 2.27 8.57
C TYR A 116 5.21 3.21 9.56
N ALA A 117 4.93 3.03 10.85
CA ALA A 117 5.57 3.80 11.91
C ALA A 117 6.73 2.98 12.48
N PRO A 118 7.98 3.30 12.12
CA PRO A 118 9.13 2.57 12.64
C PRO A 118 9.29 2.77 14.16
N PRO A 119 10.07 1.91 14.83
CA PRO A 119 10.36 2.09 16.26
C PRO A 119 10.90 3.47 16.53
N GLY A 120 10.47 4.08 17.64
CA GLY A 120 10.89 5.42 18.00
C GLY A 120 10.13 6.55 17.34
N SER A 121 9.10 6.25 16.54
CA SER A 121 8.25 7.28 15.95
C SER A 121 7.54 8.05 17.05
N ASP A 122 7.62 9.39 16.97
CA ASP A 122 7.03 10.26 17.98
C ASP A 122 5.72 10.90 17.51
N TRP A 123 5.15 11.74 18.40
CA TRP A 123 3.88 12.41 18.11
C TRP A 123 3.95 13.32 16.87
N LYS A 124 5.14 13.82 16.52
CA LYS A 124 5.31 14.68 15.34
C LYS A 124 5.06 13.90 14.06
N PHE A 125 5.52 12.65 14.01
CA PHE A 125 5.27 11.78 12.88
C PHE A 125 3.77 11.49 12.73
N TYR A 126 3.11 11.12 13.82
CA TYR A 126 1.68 10.84 13.78
C TYR A 126 0.87 12.07 13.42
N ARG A 127 1.28 13.23 13.90
CA ARG A 127 0.66 14.49 13.52
C ARG A 127 0.81 14.77 12.04
N GLN A 128 1.99 14.52 11.48
CA GLN A 128 2.22 14.66 10.04
C GLN A 128 1.29 13.73 9.25
N MET A 129 1.14 12.49 9.68
CA MET A 129 0.24 11.54 9.02
C MET A 129 -1.21 12.01 9.06
N PHE A 130 -1.64 12.49 10.21
CA PHE A 130 -2.99 13.04 10.38
C PHE A 130 -3.22 14.24 9.48
N ASP A 131 -2.25 15.16 9.43
CA ASP A 131 -2.34 16.35 8.58
C ASP A 131 -2.42 15.98 7.10
N LEU A 132 -1.64 15.00 6.66
CA LEU A 132 -1.71 14.51 5.28
C LEU A 132 -3.09 13.94 4.96
N MET A 133 -3.65 13.15 5.88
CA MET A 133 -4.99 12.59 5.68
C MET A 133 -6.06 13.67 5.59
N THR A 134 -5.99 14.67 6.45
CA THR A 134 -7.01 15.71 6.49
C THR A 134 -6.88 16.74 5.37
N LEU A 135 -5.67 17.03 4.93
CA LEU A 135 -5.41 18.09 3.94
C LEU A 135 -5.37 17.57 2.51
N GLU A 136 -4.92 16.35 2.30
CA GLU A 136 -4.65 15.82 0.96
C GLU A 136 -5.62 14.74 0.49
N ALA A 137 -6.31 14.05 1.40
CA ALA A 137 -7.23 12.98 1.00
C ALA A 137 -8.45 13.53 0.28
N GLU A 138 -8.84 12.85 -0.79
CA GLU A 138 -10.05 13.17 -1.56
C GLU A 138 -10.91 11.93 -1.70
N GLY A 139 -12.24 12.12 -1.70
CA GLY A 139 -13.18 11.03 -1.83
C GLY A 139 -13.16 10.08 -0.64
N ILE A 140 -13.29 8.80 -0.91
CA ILE A 140 -13.26 7.77 0.12
C ILE A 140 -11.81 7.57 0.56
N LEU A 141 -11.54 7.70 1.85
CA LEU A 141 -10.20 7.45 2.40
C LEU A 141 -10.11 6.02 2.91
N ILE A 142 -9.14 5.29 2.41
CA ILE A 142 -8.82 3.93 2.87
C ILE A 142 -7.39 3.97 3.40
N ALA A 143 -7.26 3.89 4.72
CA ALA A 143 -5.96 3.96 5.38
C ALA A 143 -5.65 2.64 6.07
N GLY A 144 -4.42 2.21 5.93
CA GLY A 144 -3.91 1.05 6.63
C GLY A 144 -2.49 1.30 7.09
N GLY A 145 -2.01 0.45 7.98
CA GLY A 145 -0.66 0.65 8.46
C GLY A 145 -0.29 -0.28 9.59
N GLN A 146 0.95 -0.12 10.00
CA GLN A 146 1.54 -0.91 11.07
C GLN A 146 2.38 0.00 11.96
N ARG A 147 2.20 -0.16 13.26
CA ARG A 147 3.07 0.41 14.27
C ARG A 147 3.96 -0.70 14.83
N THR A 148 5.27 -0.49 14.79
CA THR A 148 6.19 -1.42 15.44
C THR A 148 6.18 -1.14 16.94
N ARG A 149 6.06 -2.19 17.73
CA ARG A 149 6.18 -2.07 19.19
C ARG A 149 7.64 -1.91 19.57
N ASP A 150 7.90 -0.97 20.43
CA ASP A 150 9.24 -0.75 20.99
C ASP A 150 9.61 -1.88 21.95
#